data_b5b00c05bcb4bd7ffef836dfb5fefe7f
#
_entry.id   b5b00c05bcb4bd7ffef836dfb5fefe7f
#
_cell.length_a   1.000
_cell.length_b   1.000
_cell.length_c   1.000
_cell.angle_alpha   90.00
_cell.angle_beta   90.00
_cell.angle_gamma   90.00
#
_symmetry.space_group_name_H-M   'P 1'
#
loop_
_entity.id
_entity.type
_entity.pdbx_description
1 polymer ?
#
loop_
_entity_poly.entity_id
_entity_poly.type
_entity_poly.pdbx_seq_one_letter_code
_entity_poly.pdbx_strand_id
1 'polypeptide(L)'
;MSTVTAWQVIGGSIVMEKNILFLGGSTGHGIHRDFSDVFFSKRKNTYNYINLSISGAGNHYISGSFFEYCHYKPKPDYVFFKFTGLNRLDLPFDKEAILYNYDFQSDAMKEKHTKVFQQIEKNWVCSGGYTGTWLNQNILKRIFSYMYTEKDGNSTNLQSLAQVYNCLSLCETLNIPYNWTFYYDPTNPPSPISKQDGHIDHIPDYIPTNNMLETSPLNFAYMVGQPPNDGNHYSHKLFRQYLEYEPVYNKIIETMEDI
;
A
#
# COMPACT_ATOMS: atom_id res chain seq x y z
N MET A 1 -22.16 -17.91 6.01
CA MET A 1 -22.46 -16.49 6.24
C MET A 1 -22.81 -15.88 4.89
N SER A 2 -24.01 -15.35 4.72
CA SER A 2 -24.48 -14.82 3.45
C SER A 2 -23.84 -13.46 3.18
N THR A 3 -23.13 -13.36 2.07
CA THR A 3 -22.62 -12.09 1.53
C THR A 3 -23.77 -11.18 1.18
N VAL A 4 -23.95 -10.10 1.92
CA VAL A 4 -24.91 -9.03 1.55
C VAL A 4 -24.21 -8.19 0.49
N THR A 5 -24.54 -8.44 -0.77
CA THR A 5 -24.16 -7.54 -1.87
C THR A 5 -25.06 -6.32 -1.78
N ALA A 6 -24.50 -5.12 -1.66
CA ALA A 6 -25.29 -3.89 -1.67
C ALA A 6 -25.86 -3.67 -3.08
N TRP A 7 -27.18 -3.59 -3.19
CA TRP A 7 -27.90 -3.31 -4.44
C TRP A 7 -28.38 -1.86 -4.43
N GLN A 8 -27.98 -1.06 -5.40
CA GLN A 8 -28.63 0.22 -5.68
C GLN A 8 -29.49 0.11 -6.95
N VAL A 9 -30.76 0.51 -6.86
CA VAL A 9 -31.63 0.57 -8.02
C VAL A 9 -31.65 2.01 -8.54
N ILE A 10 -30.99 2.24 -9.67
CA ILE A 10 -31.01 3.52 -10.37
C ILE A 10 -31.73 3.31 -11.72
N GLY A 11 -32.90 3.95 -11.90
CA GLY A 11 -33.65 3.90 -13.17
C GLY A 11 -34.11 2.51 -13.61
N GLY A 12 -34.40 1.59 -12.66
CA GLY A 12 -34.90 0.24 -12.96
C GLY A 12 -33.81 -0.79 -13.34
N SER A 13 -32.55 -0.41 -13.38
CA SER A 13 -31.41 -1.33 -13.56
C SER A 13 -30.68 -1.56 -12.25
N ILE A 14 -30.35 -2.83 -11.97
CA ILE A 14 -29.53 -3.20 -10.82
C ILE A 14 -28.08 -2.93 -11.22
N VAL A 15 -27.47 -1.92 -10.64
CA VAL A 15 -26.04 -1.63 -10.80
C VAL A 15 -25.30 -2.28 -9.64
N MET A 16 -24.41 -3.22 -9.95
CA MET A 16 -23.51 -3.80 -8.94
C MET A 16 -22.40 -2.80 -8.64
N GLU A 17 -22.25 -2.45 -7.37
CA GLU A 17 -21.12 -1.63 -6.91
C GLU A 17 -19.86 -2.49 -6.87
N LYS A 18 -18.80 -2.03 -7.53
CA LYS A 18 -17.50 -2.70 -7.55
C LYS A 18 -16.60 -2.16 -6.45
N ASN A 19 -15.97 -3.05 -5.69
CA ASN A 19 -15.07 -2.68 -4.60
C ASN A 19 -13.63 -2.62 -5.09
N ILE A 20 -13.04 -1.44 -5.06
CA ILE A 20 -11.64 -1.19 -5.43
C ILE A 20 -10.84 -0.91 -4.17
N LEU A 21 -9.87 -1.77 -3.87
CA LEU A 21 -9.07 -1.71 -2.66
C LEU A 21 -7.66 -1.17 -2.92
N PHE A 22 -7.23 -0.23 -2.10
CA PHE A 22 -5.89 0.36 -2.16
C PHE A 22 -5.12 0.10 -0.86
N LEU A 23 -3.89 -0.37 -1.00
CA LEU A 23 -2.98 -0.62 0.12
C LEU A 23 -1.60 -0.01 -0.15
N GLY A 24 -1.06 0.69 0.84
CA GLY A 24 0.25 1.31 0.70
C GLY A 24 0.70 2.13 1.90
N GLY A 25 1.85 2.79 1.74
CA GLY A 25 2.42 3.70 2.73
C GLY A 25 1.90 5.14 2.66
N SER A 26 2.65 6.08 3.24
CA SER A 26 2.28 7.50 3.41
C SER A 26 1.83 8.21 2.12
N THR A 27 2.45 7.90 1.01
CA THR A 27 2.10 8.45 -0.31
C THR A 27 0.84 7.81 -0.90
N GLY A 28 0.21 6.87 -0.20
CA GLY A 28 -1.03 6.20 -0.60
C GLY A 28 -2.31 6.96 -0.25
N HIS A 29 -2.24 8.01 0.54
CA HIS A 29 -3.44 8.69 1.07
C HIS A 29 -4.37 9.29 0.01
N GLY A 30 -3.86 9.71 -1.13
CA GLY A 30 -4.66 10.28 -2.22
C GLY A 30 -4.83 9.38 -3.43
N ILE A 31 -4.20 8.20 -3.42
CA ILE A 31 -4.16 7.29 -4.57
C ILE A 31 -5.55 6.99 -5.14
N HIS A 32 -6.52 6.70 -4.28
CA HIS A 32 -7.88 6.36 -4.71
C HIS A 32 -8.54 7.47 -5.53
N ARG A 33 -8.28 8.75 -5.22
CA ARG A 33 -8.82 9.89 -5.95
C ARG A 33 -8.15 10.00 -7.33
N ASP A 34 -6.83 10.01 -7.37
CA ASP A 34 -6.08 10.13 -8.62
C ASP A 34 -6.38 8.93 -9.52
N PHE A 35 -6.45 7.74 -8.96
CA PHE A 35 -6.80 6.52 -9.68
C PHE A 35 -8.24 6.56 -10.22
N SER A 36 -9.19 7.01 -9.40
CA SER A 36 -10.58 7.20 -9.82
C SER A 36 -10.69 8.16 -11.00
N ASP A 37 -10.01 9.30 -10.90
CA ASP A 37 -10.03 10.31 -11.96
C ASP A 37 -9.46 9.79 -13.28
N VAL A 38 -8.37 9.02 -13.23
CA VAL A 38 -7.69 8.51 -14.44
C VAL A 38 -8.46 7.34 -15.06
N PHE A 39 -8.90 6.37 -14.27
CA PHE A 39 -9.39 5.09 -14.82
C PHE A 39 -10.91 4.94 -14.82
N PHE A 40 -11.64 5.63 -13.94
CA PHE A 40 -13.06 5.37 -13.73
C PHE A 40 -13.99 6.55 -14.01
N SER A 41 -13.47 7.77 -14.16
CA SER A 41 -14.29 8.97 -14.38
C SER A 41 -15.23 8.88 -15.58
N LYS A 42 -14.92 8.05 -16.56
CA LYS A 42 -15.72 7.84 -17.79
C LYS A 42 -16.49 6.52 -17.81
N ARG A 43 -16.38 5.68 -16.79
CA ARG A 43 -17.08 4.38 -16.74
C ARG A 43 -18.47 4.54 -16.14
N LYS A 44 -19.42 3.72 -16.60
CA LYS A 44 -20.83 3.75 -16.14
C LYS A 44 -21.06 3.02 -14.81
N ASN A 45 -20.12 2.21 -14.36
CA ASN A 45 -20.26 1.43 -13.15
C ASN A 45 -20.07 2.30 -11.91
N THR A 46 -20.75 1.96 -10.82
CA THR A 46 -20.54 2.57 -9.51
C THR A 46 -19.36 1.84 -8.82
N TYR A 47 -18.40 2.61 -8.34
CA TYR A 47 -17.23 2.07 -7.67
C TYR A 47 -17.15 2.56 -6.23
N ASN A 48 -16.94 1.62 -5.31
CA ASN A 48 -16.64 1.89 -3.91
C ASN A 48 -15.11 1.81 -3.70
N TYR A 49 -14.51 2.92 -3.31
CA TYR A 49 -13.06 3.04 -3.13
C TYR A 49 -12.69 2.89 -1.67
N ILE A 50 -11.99 1.82 -1.35
CA ILE A 50 -11.54 1.48 0.00
C ILE A 50 -10.04 1.70 0.06
N ASN A 51 -9.60 2.67 0.85
CA ASN A 51 -8.18 2.99 0.97
C ASN A 51 -7.67 2.66 2.39
N LEU A 52 -6.89 1.61 2.49
CA LEU A 52 -6.23 1.18 3.73
C LEU A 52 -4.78 1.67 3.85
N SER A 53 -4.36 2.61 3.00
CA SER A 53 -3.00 3.15 3.07
C SER A 53 -2.81 4.06 4.29
N ILE A 54 -1.73 3.84 5.04
CA ILE A 54 -1.37 4.69 6.19
C ILE A 54 0.07 5.18 6.13
N SER A 55 0.33 6.31 6.78
CA SER A 55 1.68 6.84 6.89
C SER A 55 2.59 5.92 7.68
N GLY A 56 3.81 5.73 7.19
CA GLY A 56 4.80 4.91 7.86
C GLY A 56 4.65 3.40 7.69
N ALA A 57 3.58 2.94 7.00
CA ALA A 57 3.36 1.53 6.76
C ALA A 57 4.55 0.85 6.09
N GLY A 58 4.84 -0.36 6.52
CA GLY A 58 5.68 -1.33 5.85
C GLY A 58 4.86 -2.45 5.22
N ASN A 59 5.53 -3.44 4.67
CA ASN A 59 4.87 -4.51 3.94
C ASN A 59 4.14 -5.51 4.85
N HIS A 60 4.51 -5.59 6.14
CA HIS A 60 3.78 -6.37 7.13
C HIS A 60 2.37 -5.80 7.38
N TYR A 61 2.26 -4.47 7.51
CA TYR A 61 0.97 -3.81 7.61
C TYR A 61 0.11 -4.05 6.36
N ILE A 62 0.70 -3.84 5.18
CA ILE A 62 -0.01 -4.01 3.89
C ILE A 62 -0.57 -5.44 3.78
N SER A 63 0.25 -6.44 4.05
CA SER A 63 -0.17 -7.84 4.03
C SER A 63 -1.23 -8.15 5.08
N GLY A 64 -0.99 -7.79 6.34
CA GLY A 64 -1.93 -8.05 7.43
C GLY A 64 -3.29 -7.41 7.21
N SER A 65 -3.32 -6.15 6.79
CA SER A 65 -4.57 -5.43 6.50
C SER A 65 -5.31 -6.02 5.30
N PHE A 66 -4.60 -6.50 4.29
CA PHE A 66 -5.21 -7.17 3.14
C PHE A 66 -5.84 -8.51 3.54
N PHE A 67 -5.13 -9.32 4.32
CA PHE A 67 -5.66 -10.60 4.83
C PHE A 67 -6.88 -10.38 5.73
N GLU A 68 -6.83 -9.43 6.65
CA GLU A 68 -7.98 -9.07 7.48
C GLU A 68 -9.16 -8.61 6.63
N TYR A 69 -8.93 -7.76 5.64
CA TYR A 69 -9.99 -7.31 4.75
C TYR A 69 -10.65 -8.49 4.04
N CYS A 70 -9.87 -9.36 3.41
CA CYS A 70 -10.39 -10.53 2.71
C CYS A 70 -11.10 -11.53 3.63
N HIS A 71 -10.75 -11.56 4.93
CA HIS A 71 -11.40 -12.44 5.90
C HIS A 71 -12.76 -11.91 6.39
N TYR A 72 -12.87 -10.61 6.65
CA TYR A 72 -14.04 -10.03 7.29
C TYR A 72 -14.96 -9.24 6.36
N LYS A 73 -14.53 -8.92 5.16
CA LYS A 73 -15.24 -8.09 4.18
C LYS A 73 -15.50 -8.87 2.89
N PRO A 74 -16.44 -8.42 2.05
CA PRO A 74 -16.60 -8.98 0.71
C PRO A 74 -15.30 -8.91 -0.08
N LYS A 75 -15.05 -9.94 -0.89
CA LYS A 75 -13.89 -9.97 -1.80
C LYS A 75 -13.87 -8.69 -2.65
N PRO A 76 -12.73 -7.98 -2.73
CA PRO A 76 -12.62 -6.83 -3.62
C PRO A 76 -12.65 -7.27 -5.09
N ASP A 77 -13.18 -6.44 -5.96
CA ASP A 77 -13.18 -6.67 -7.39
C ASP A 77 -11.83 -6.33 -8.04
N TYR A 78 -11.04 -5.49 -7.39
CA TYR A 78 -9.67 -5.15 -7.81
C TYR A 78 -8.85 -4.65 -6.63
N VAL A 79 -7.54 -4.91 -6.66
CA VAL A 79 -6.61 -4.43 -5.64
C VAL A 79 -5.42 -3.72 -6.29
N PHE A 80 -5.08 -2.56 -5.76
CA PHE A 80 -3.83 -1.86 -6.08
C PHE A 80 -2.90 -1.85 -4.88
N PHE A 81 -1.76 -2.53 -5.00
CA PHE A 81 -0.73 -2.51 -3.98
C PHE A 81 0.38 -1.53 -4.35
N LYS A 82 0.72 -0.67 -3.39
CA LYS A 82 1.95 0.09 -3.42
C LYS A 82 2.82 -0.32 -2.23
N PHE A 83 3.61 -1.36 -2.43
CA PHE A 83 4.54 -1.83 -1.43
C PHE A 83 5.60 -0.76 -1.11
N THR A 84 6.10 -0.80 0.11
CA THR A 84 7.08 0.17 0.61
C THR A 84 8.50 -0.39 0.55
N GLY A 85 9.48 0.36 1.06
CA GLY A 85 10.84 -0.15 1.18
C GLY A 85 10.89 -1.44 2.03
N LEU A 86 11.81 -2.33 1.68
CA LEU A 86 11.89 -3.67 2.25
C LEU A 86 12.36 -3.70 3.71
N ASN A 87 12.90 -2.62 4.21
CA ASN A 87 13.47 -2.50 5.55
C ASN A 87 12.48 -2.01 6.63
N ARG A 88 11.20 -1.90 6.34
CA ARG A 88 10.20 -1.44 7.31
C ARG A 88 9.61 -2.58 8.11
N LEU A 89 9.44 -2.34 9.40
CA LEU A 89 8.82 -3.27 10.33
C LEU A 89 7.52 -2.67 10.87
N ASP A 90 6.50 -3.49 10.97
CA ASP A 90 5.20 -3.14 11.54
C ASP A 90 4.80 -4.20 12.55
N LEU A 91 4.11 -3.79 13.58
CA LEU A 91 3.63 -4.68 14.65
C LEU A 91 2.11 -4.54 14.78
N PRO A 92 1.37 -5.65 14.67
CA PRO A 92 -0.06 -5.67 14.96
C PRO A 92 -0.29 -5.67 16.47
N PHE A 93 -1.37 -5.02 16.89
CA PHE A 93 -1.81 -4.98 18.28
C PHE A 93 -3.32 -5.12 18.37
N ASP A 94 -3.82 -5.57 19.52
CA ASP A 94 -5.25 -5.55 19.79
C ASP A 94 -5.76 -4.12 19.91
N LYS A 95 -6.98 -3.87 19.43
CA LYS A 95 -7.57 -2.51 19.37
C LYS A 95 -7.51 -1.78 20.72
N GLU A 96 -7.72 -2.51 21.78
CA GLU A 96 -7.74 -1.95 23.15
C GLU A 96 -6.35 -1.53 23.65
N ALA A 97 -5.29 -2.19 23.19
CA ALA A 97 -3.94 -1.97 23.72
C ALA A 97 -3.30 -0.66 23.22
N ILE A 98 -3.68 -0.18 22.04
CA ILE A 98 -2.97 0.94 21.36
C ILE A 98 -3.62 2.29 21.58
N LEU A 99 -4.94 2.38 21.72
CA LEU A 99 -5.64 3.67 21.83
C LEU A 99 -5.13 4.53 23.00
N TYR A 100 -4.56 3.90 24.03
CA TYR A 100 -4.00 4.58 25.20
C TYR A 100 -2.53 5.00 25.04
N ASN A 101 -1.80 4.44 24.09
CA ASN A 101 -0.33 4.54 24.05
C ASN A 101 0.26 5.06 22.74
N TYR A 102 -0.55 5.29 21.71
CA TYR A 102 -0.04 5.75 20.42
C TYR A 102 -0.08 7.27 20.33
N ASP A 103 1.06 7.88 20.56
CA ASP A 103 1.23 9.32 20.47
C ASP A 103 1.61 9.72 19.03
N PHE A 104 0.62 10.19 18.27
CA PHE A 104 0.82 10.64 16.91
C PHE A 104 1.50 12.01 16.90
N GLN A 105 2.33 12.26 15.90
CA GLN A 105 2.99 13.56 15.72
C GLN A 105 2.01 14.71 15.48
N SER A 106 0.79 14.41 15.01
CA SER A 106 -0.26 15.43 14.81
C SER A 106 -1.65 14.82 14.90
N ASP A 107 -2.64 15.64 15.28
CA ASP A 107 -4.05 15.25 15.33
C ASP A 107 -4.58 14.82 13.95
N ALA A 108 -4.15 15.47 12.87
CA ALA A 108 -4.51 15.09 11.51
C ALA A 108 -4.03 13.67 11.13
N MET A 109 -2.85 13.29 11.61
CA MET A 109 -2.32 11.93 11.42
C MET A 109 -3.11 10.91 12.24
N LYS A 110 -3.43 11.26 13.49
CA LYS A 110 -4.29 10.46 14.37
C LYS A 110 -5.65 10.20 13.74
N GLU A 111 -6.32 11.23 13.26
CA GLU A 111 -7.62 11.12 12.60
C GLU A 111 -7.59 10.19 11.38
N LYS A 112 -6.58 10.34 10.52
CA LYS A 112 -6.41 9.48 9.35
C LYS A 112 -6.23 8.00 9.73
N HIS A 113 -5.33 7.71 10.67
CA HIS A 113 -5.08 6.34 11.12
C HIS A 113 -6.33 5.74 11.76
N THR A 114 -7.04 6.52 12.59
CA THR A 114 -8.28 6.08 13.21
C THR A 114 -9.34 5.67 12.17
N LYS A 115 -9.51 6.48 11.13
CA LYS A 115 -10.45 6.15 10.03
C LYS A 115 -10.10 4.86 9.30
N VAL A 116 -8.81 4.61 9.08
CA VAL A 116 -8.37 3.36 8.45
C VAL A 116 -8.53 2.19 9.40
N PHE A 117 -8.11 2.33 10.66
CA PHE A 117 -8.22 1.26 11.66
C PHE A 117 -9.67 0.90 12.02
N GLN A 118 -10.63 1.76 11.77
CA GLN A 118 -12.06 1.41 11.86
C GLN A 118 -12.51 0.40 10.80
N GLN A 119 -11.77 0.28 9.70
CA GLN A 119 -12.08 -0.63 8.59
C GLN A 119 -11.44 -2.01 8.74
N ILE A 120 -10.48 -2.17 9.65
CA ILE A 120 -9.75 -3.41 9.95
C ILE A 120 -9.85 -3.75 11.45
N GLU A 121 -9.62 -5.00 11.81
CA GLU A 121 -9.77 -5.49 13.18
C GLU A 121 -8.57 -5.20 14.10
N LYS A 122 -7.37 -5.11 13.54
CA LYS A 122 -6.16 -4.84 14.30
C LYS A 122 -5.71 -3.38 14.19
N ASN A 123 -5.13 -2.88 15.24
CA ASN A 123 -4.33 -1.66 15.21
C ASN A 123 -2.89 -2.01 14.85
N TRP A 124 -2.19 -1.07 14.21
CA TRP A 124 -0.83 -1.29 13.78
C TRP A 124 0.09 -0.15 14.22
N VAL A 125 1.26 -0.50 14.72
CA VAL A 125 2.35 0.43 14.88
C VAL A 125 3.35 0.21 13.76
N CYS A 126 3.46 1.21 12.91
CA CYS A 126 4.33 1.18 11.73
C CYS A 126 5.62 1.94 12.03
N SER A 127 6.76 1.38 11.71
CA SER A 127 8.06 1.99 12.05
C SER A 127 8.33 3.31 11.34
N GLY A 128 7.72 3.55 10.20
CA GLY A 128 7.89 4.78 9.41
C GLY A 128 9.26 4.93 8.76
N GLY A 129 10.16 4.00 9.01
CA GLY A 129 11.54 4.01 8.55
C GLY A 129 12.45 3.36 9.58
N TYR A 130 13.74 3.40 9.30
CA TYR A 130 14.79 2.65 9.99
C TYR A 130 14.85 2.85 11.52
N THR A 131 14.37 3.94 12.04
CA THR A 131 14.52 4.26 13.48
C THR A 131 13.21 4.48 14.21
N GLY A 132 12.08 4.36 13.53
CA GLY A 132 10.79 4.74 14.12
C GLY A 132 10.78 6.17 14.68
N THR A 133 11.54 7.09 14.07
CA THR A 133 11.77 8.45 14.57
C THR A 133 10.49 9.28 14.71
N TRP A 134 9.44 8.91 14.00
CA TRP A 134 8.13 9.54 14.08
C TRP A 134 7.27 9.05 15.26
N LEU A 135 7.73 8.01 15.98
CA LEU A 135 7.07 7.55 17.21
C LEU A 135 7.55 8.41 18.38
N ASN A 136 6.64 9.05 19.09
CA ASN A 136 6.99 9.84 20.28
C ASN A 136 7.34 8.97 21.48
N GLN A 137 6.89 7.73 21.52
CA GLN A 137 7.10 6.83 22.64
C GLN A 137 8.50 6.21 22.66
N ASN A 138 9.26 6.51 23.68
CA ASN A 138 10.62 6.00 23.84
C ASN A 138 10.72 4.46 23.87
N ILE A 139 9.69 3.78 24.42
CA ILE A 139 9.69 2.32 24.47
C ILE A 139 9.56 1.70 23.06
N LEU A 140 8.67 2.22 22.22
CA LEU A 140 8.50 1.75 20.86
C LEU A 140 9.74 2.06 20.02
N LYS A 141 10.33 3.25 20.18
CA LYS A 141 11.63 3.58 19.54
C LYS A 141 12.71 2.57 19.91
N ARG A 142 12.82 2.19 21.18
CA ARG A 142 13.80 1.19 21.63
C ARG A 142 13.53 -0.20 21.05
N ILE A 143 12.26 -0.63 21.02
CA ILE A 143 11.89 -1.92 20.43
C ILE A 143 12.28 -1.94 18.95
N PHE A 144 11.88 -0.93 18.17
CA PHE A 144 12.23 -0.88 16.76
C PHE A 144 13.74 -0.74 16.54
N SER A 145 14.43 0.10 17.32
CA SER A 145 15.87 0.23 17.24
C SER A 145 16.58 -1.09 17.52
N TYR A 146 16.14 -1.83 18.52
CA TYR A 146 16.68 -3.17 18.82
C TYR A 146 16.42 -4.15 17.65
N MET A 147 15.19 -4.19 17.14
CA MET A 147 14.84 -5.06 16.03
C MET A 147 15.66 -4.76 14.76
N TYR A 148 16.01 -3.50 14.52
CA TYR A 148 16.83 -3.11 13.39
C TYR A 148 18.32 -3.40 13.57
N THR A 149 18.86 -3.27 14.80
CA THR A 149 20.27 -3.54 15.07
C THR A 149 20.59 -5.03 15.12
N GLU A 150 19.65 -5.84 15.60
CA GLU A 150 19.86 -7.30 15.72
C GLU A 150 19.55 -8.08 14.43
N LYS A 151 18.86 -7.44 13.46
CA LYS A 151 18.58 -8.06 12.15
C LYS A 151 19.56 -7.54 11.10
N ASP A 152 20.20 -8.45 10.38
CA ASP A 152 20.87 -8.08 9.15
C ASP A 152 19.86 -7.55 8.12
N GLY A 153 20.27 -6.66 7.23
CA GLY A 153 19.40 -6.08 6.21
C GLY A 153 18.76 -7.15 5.30
N ASN A 154 19.45 -8.26 5.07
CA ASN A 154 18.97 -9.36 4.25
C ASN A 154 17.77 -10.08 4.89
N SER A 155 17.83 -10.34 6.19
CA SER A 155 16.73 -10.97 6.93
C SER A 155 15.45 -10.13 6.88
N THR A 156 15.58 -8.81 7.03
CA THR A 156 14.43 -7.88 6.93
C THR A 156 13.86 -7.83 5.51
N ASN A 157 14.74 -7.80 4.50
CA ASN A 157 14.32 -7.82 3.11
C ASN A 157 13.56 -9.11 2.76
N LEU A 158 14.07 -10.28 3.17
CA LEU A 158 13.39 -11.56 2.95
C LEU A 158 12.01 -11.62 3.61
N GLN A 159 11.88 -11.14 4.84
CA GLN A 159 10.58 -11.07 5.52
C GLN A 159 9.61 -10.15 4.77
N SER A 160 10.09 -9.01 4.32
CA SER A 160 9.29 -8.05 3.56
C SER A 160 8.85 -8.61 2.21
N LEU A 161 9.73 -9.30 1.49
CA LEU A 161 9.41 -10.00 0.24
C LEU A 161 8.40 -11.13 0.46
N ALA A 162 8.50 -11.86 1.56
CA ALA A 162 7.49 -12.86 1.93
C ALA A 162 6.09 -12.25 2.10
N GLN A 163 5.99 -11.04 2.65
CA GLN A 163 4.70 -10.34 2.76
C GLN A 163 4.17 -9.92 1.38
N VAL A 164 5.03 -9.47 0.49
CA VAL A 164 4.66 -9.19 -0.92
C VAL A 164 4.11 -10.45 -1.57
N TYR A 165 4.88 -11.54 -1.53
CA TYR A 165 4.46 -12.83 -2.08
C TYR A 165 3.11 -13.30 -1.54
N ASN A 166 2.90 -13.22 -0.22
CA ASN A 166 1.64 -13.61 0.42
C ASN A 166 0.44 -12.82 -0.12
N CYS A 167 0.58 -11.49 -0.30
CA CYS A 167 -0.48 -10.67 -0.90
C CYS A 167 -0.84 -11.12 -2.31
N LEU A 168 0.18 -11.28 -3.16
CA LEU A 168 -0.01 -11.62 -4.56
C LEU A 168 -0.59 -13.03 -4.72
N SER A 169 -0.08 -14.00 -3.97
CA SER A 169 -0.58 -15.39 -3.95
C SER A 169 -2.03 -15.46 -3.46
N LEU A 170 -2.43 -14.64 -2.50
CA LEU A 170 -3.82 -14.57 -2.06
C LEU A 170 -4.73 -14.02 -3.16
N CYS A 171 -4.28 -12.97 -3.88
CA CYS A 171 -5.02 -12.46 -5.04
C CYS A 171 -5.23 -13.55 -6.10
N GLU A 172 -4.18 -14.28 -6.45
CA GLU A 172 -4.26 -15.38 -7.42
C GLU A 172 -5.19 -16.49 -6.93
N THR A 173 -5.07 -16.90 -5.67
CA THR A 173 -5.92 -17.94 -5.07
C THR A 173 -7.41 -17.57 -5.07
N LEU A 174 -7.72 -16.29 -4.82
CA LEU A 174 -9.08 -15.78 -4.77
C LEU A 174 -9.57 -15.28 -6.14
N ASN A 175 -8.76 -15.35 -7.19
CA ASN A 175 -9.02 -14.78 -8.50
C ASN A 175 -9.44 -13.28 -8.37
N ILE A 176 -8.60 -12.47 -7.72
CA ILE A 176 -8.77 -11.04 -7.59
C ILE A 176 -7.82 -10.38 -8.58
N PRO A 177 -8.30 -9.60 -9.57
CA PRO A 177 -7.44 -8.78 -10.41
C PRO A 177 -6.66 -7.77 -9.58
N TYR A 178 -5.37 -7.61 -9.87
CA TYR A 178 -4.52 -6.70 -9.11
C TYR A 178 -3.39 -6.14 -9.97
N ASN A 179 -2.94 -4.93 -9.61
CA ASN A 179 -1.62 -4.43 -10.01
C ASN A 179 -0.83 -4.05 -8.76
N TRP A 180 0.48 -4.08 -8.91
CA TRP A 180 1.35 -3.73 -7.81
C TRP A 180 2.63 -3.03 -8.26
N THR A 181 3.18 -2.25 -7.36
CA THR A 181 4.48 -1.61 -7.53
C THR A 181 5.14 -1.43 -6.16
N PHE A 182 6.46 -1.27 -6.15
CA PHE A 182 7.12 -0.72 -4.98
C PHE A 182 7.02 0.82 -4.98
N TYR A 183 7.20 1.43 -3.83
CA TYR A 183 7.33 2.89 -3.70
C TYR A 183 8.52 3.42 -4.51
N TYR A 184 9.64 2.72 -4.46
CA TYR A 184 10.81 2.85 -5.33
C TYR A 184 11.25 1.46 -5.78
N ASP A 185 11.92 1.37 -6.90
CA ASP A 185 12.48 0.10 -7.38
C ASP A 185 13.60 -0.37 -6.42
N PRO A 186 13.41 -1.47 -5.68
CA PRO A 186 14.43 -1.94 -4.73
C PRO A 186 15.68 -2.52 -5.42
N THR A 187 15.62 -2.82 -6.72
CA THR A 187 16.78 -3.28 -7.50
C THR A 187 17.60 -2.13 -8.07
N ASN A 188 16.96 -0.95 -8.23
CA ASN A 188 17.59 0.25 -8.76
C ASN A 188 17.04 1.50 -8.04
N PRO A 189 17.33 1.65 -6.73
CA PRO A 189 16.80 2.78 -5.98
C PRO A 189 17.41 4.09 -6.49
N PRO A 190 16.59 5.14 -6.67
CA PRO A 190 17.10 6.42 -7.12
C PRO A 190 17.99 7.05 -6.06
N SER A 191 19.10 7.67 -6.48
CA SER A 191 19.94 8.49 -5.58
C SER A 191 19.12 9.71 -5.07
N PRO A 192 19.14 10.06 -3.76
CA PRO A 192 20.06 9.60 -2.74
C PRO A 192 19.55 8.48 -1.81
N ILE A 193 18.52 7.71 -2.19
CA ILE A 193 18.05 6.59 -1.38
C ILE A 193 19.22 5.62 -1.22
N SER A 194 19.69 5.46 0.01
CA SER A 194 20.86 4.66 0.29
C SER A 194 20.58 3.17 0.14
N LYS A 195 21.61 2.38 -0.17
CA LYS A 195 21.54 0.91 -0.15
C LYS A 195 21.03 0.35 1.19
N GLN A 196 21.07 1.14 2.27
CA GLN A 196 20.56 0.78 3.59
C GLN A 196 19.01 0.71 3.64
N ASP A 197 18.31 1.27 2.64
CA ASP A 197 16.85 1.34 2.62
C ASP A 197 16.18 0.12 1.97
N GLY A 198 16.83 -1.03 1.94
CA GLY A 198 16.24 -2.28 1.47
C GLY A 198 16.51 -2.57 0.00
N HIS A 199 17.76 -2.31 -0.45
CA HIS A 199 18.23 -2.72 -1.78
C HIS A 199 18.34 -4.25 -1.89
N ILE A 200 17.97 -4.78 -3.06
CA ILE A 200 18.17 -6.16 -3.47
C ILE A 200 18.76 -6.19 -4.88
N ASP A 201 19.53 -7.21 -5.22
CA ASP A 201 20.17 -7.31 -6.53
C ASP A 201 19.14 -7.64 -7.64
N HIS A 202 18.11 -8.40 -7.32
CA HIS A 202 17.00 -8.74 -8.23
C HIS A 202 15.73 -9.09 -7.44
N ILE A 203 14.59 -8.96 -8.08
CA ILE A 203 13.32 -9.49 -7.54
C ILE A 203 13.37 -11.01 -7.67
N PRO A 204 13.19 -11.75 -6.55
CA PRO A 204 13.23 -13.22 -6.61
C PRO A 204 12.19 -13.81 -7.56
N ASP A 205 12.55 -14.86 -8.28
CA ASP A 205 11.70 -15.50 -9.29
C ASP A 205 10.37 -16.05 -8.74
N TYR A 206 10.29 -16.30 -7.43
CA TYR A 206 9.04 -16.74 -6.79
C TYR A 206 8.02 -15.61 -6.60
N ILE A 207 8.41 -14.35 -6.78
CA ILE A 207 7.48 -13.21 -6.72
C ILE A 207 6.79 -13.06 -8.09
N PRO A 208 5.45 -13.18 -8.17
CA PRO A 208 4.72 -12.97 -9.42
C PRO A 208 4.91 -11.55 -9.97
N THR A 209 5.49 -11.41 -11.14
CA THR A 209 5.75 -10.10 -11.77
C THR A 209 4.79 -9.75 -12.91
N ASN A 210 3.90 -10.65 -13.29
CA ASN A 210 2.99 -10.44 -14.44
C ASN A 210 2.15 -9.16 -14.34
N ASN A 211 1.73 -8.78 -13.12
CA ASN A 211 0.93 -7.58 -12.86
C ASN A 211 1.74 -6.47 -12.15
N MET A 212 3.05 -6.58 -12.17
CA MET A 212 3.95 -5.55 -11.68
C MET A 212 3.98 -4.37 -12.65
N LEU A 213 3.94 -3.15 -12.09
CA LEU A 213 4.24 -1.95 -12.84
C LEU A 213 5.76 -1.77 -12.87
N GLU A 214 6.36 -1.85 -14.05
CA GLU A 214 7.82 -1.86 -14.24
C GLU A 214 8.52 -0.62 -13.71
N THR A 215 7.84 0.54 -13.81
CA THR A 215 8.36 1.78 -13.25
C THR A 215 7.70 2.07 -11.91
N SER A 216 8.48 2.26 -10.86
CA SER A 216 7.92 2.71 -9.57
C SER A 216 7.60 4.20 -9.58
N PRO A 217 6.66 4.68 -8.74
CA PRO A 217 6.31 6.10 -8.71
C PRO A 217 7.48 7.03 -8.39
N LEU A 218 8.39 6.61 -7.52
CA LEU A 218 9.55 7.44 -7.18
C LEU A 218 10.60 7.44 -8.30
N ASN A 219 10.85 6.29 -8.93
CA ASN A 219 11.75 6.24 -10.09
C ASN A 219 11.21 7.08 -11.25
N PHE A 220 9.88 7.07 -11.47
CA PHE A 220 9.23 7.96 -12.43
C PHE A 220 9.48 9.44 -12.10
N ALA A 221 9.37 9.84 -10.82
CA ALA A 221 9.64 11.21 -10.39
C ALA A 221 11.04 11.69 -10.78
N TYR A 222 12.04 10.84 -10.58
CA TYR A 222 13.42 11.14 -10.98
C TYR A 222 13.58 11.15 -12.50
N MET A 223 12.94 10.22 -13.21
CA MET A 223 12.98 10.13 -14.68
C MET A 223 12.44 11.40 -15.35
N VAL A 224 11.38 12.00 -14.80
CA VAL A 224 10.81 13.25 -15.33
C VAL A 224 11.42 14.53 -14.76
N GLY A 225 12.51 14.43 -14.00
CA GLY A 225 13.22 15.56 -13.41
C GLY A 225 12.45 16.29 -12.31
N GLN A 226 11.52 15.62 -11.62
CA GLN A 226 10.72 16.16 -10.53
C GLN A 226 10.88 15.36 -9.23
N PRO A 227 12.12 15.17 -8.72
CA PRO A 227 12.34 14.44 -7.48
C PRO A 227 11.64 15.15 -6.31
N PRO A 228 11.18 14.41 -5.29
CA PRO A 228 10.60 15.01 -4.10
C PRO A 228 11.57 15.94 -3.38
N ASN A 229 11.11 17.11 -2.92
CA ASN A 229 11.94 18.07 -2.21
C ASN A 229 12.46 17.55 -0.85
N ASP A 230 11.68 16.70 -0.20
CA ASP A 230 12.03 16.06 1.08
C ASP A 230 12.71 14.68 0.88
N GLY A 231 12.98 14.31 -0.38
CA GLY A 231 13.54 13.00 -0.76
C GLY A 231 12.56 11.82 -0.63
N ASN A 232 11.37 12.02 -0.04
CA ASN A 232 10.49 10.91 0.33
C ASN A 232 9.05 11.01 -0.15
N HIS A 233 8.54 12.19 -0.54
CA HIS A 233 7.14 12.32 -0.91
C HIS A 233 6.97 13.07 -2.23
N TYR A 234 6.41 12.42 -3.22
CA TYR A 234 5.98 13.06 -4.47
C TYR A 234 4.57 13.64 -4.33
N SER A 235 4.26 14.67 -5.13
CA SER A 235 2.94 15.32 -5.12
C SER A 235 1.86 14.44 -5.75
N HIS A 236 0.58 14.71 -5.44
CA HIS A 236 -0.56 14.10 -6.12
C HIS A 236 -0.53 14.32 -7.63
N LYS A 237 -0.14 15.53 -8.07
CA LYS A 237 0.01 15.83 -9.50
C LYS A 237 1.01 14.89 -10.17
N LEU A 238 2.14 14.62 -9.54
CA LEU A 238 3.14 13.72 -10.07
C LEU A 238 2.66 12.27 -10.08
N PHE A 239 1.94 11.84 -9.03
CA PHE A 239 1.35 10.51 -9.01
C PHE A 239 0.30 10.32 -10.12
N ARG A 240 -0.50 11.34 -10.39
CA ARG A 240 -1.43 11.31 -11.52
C ARG A 240 -0.69 11.19 -12.87
N GLN A 241 0.38 11.97 -13.09
CA GLN A 241 1.23 11.83 -14.28
C GLN A 241 1.83 10.43 -14.39
N TYR A 242 2.22 9.82 -13.27
CA TYR A 242 2.67 8.43 -13.23
C TYR A 242 1.58 7.44 -13.68
N LEU A 243 0.34 7.61 -13.23
CA LEU A 243 -0.78 6.77 -13.66
C LEU A 243 -1.15 6.98 -15.14
N GLU A 244 -0.93 8.19 -15.68
CA GLU A 244 -1.14 8.54 -17.10
C GLU A 244 0.05 8.16 -17.98
N TYR A 245 1.18 7.73 -17.42
CA TYR A 245 2.34 7.25 -18.15
C TYR A 245 1.99 5.96 -18.90
N GLU A 246 2.16 5.96 -20.22
CA GLU A 246 1.64 4.93 -21.14
C GLU A 246 1.89 3.48 -20.70
N PRO A 247 3.12 3.06 -20.32
CA PRO A 247 3.36 1.69 -19.86
C PRO A 247 2.58 1.32 -18.59
N VAL A 248 2.44 2.25 -17.63
CA VAL A 248 1.69 2.07 -16.40
C VAL A 248 0.19 2.03 -16.69
N TYR A 249 -0.30 2.98 -17.48
CA TYR A 249 -1.70 3.10 -17.86
C TYR A 249 -2.19 1.83 -18.56
N ASN A 250 -1.48 1.39 -19.62
CA ASN A 250 -1.85 0.22 -20.39
C ASN A 250 -1.87 -1.05 -19.56
N LYS A 251 -0.88 -1.23 -18.67
CA LYS A 251 -0.83 -2.40 -17.77
C LYS A 251 -2.01 -2.45 -16.80
N ILE A 252 -2.41 -1.31 -16.26
CA ILE A 252 -3.57 -1.23 -15.36
C ILE A 252 -4.87 -1.50 -16.14
N ILE A 253 -5.03 -0.89 -17.32
CA ILE A 253 -6.23 -1.12 -18.16
C ILE A 253 -6.36 -2.57 -18.54
N GLU A 254 -5.27 -3.22 -19.01
CA GLU A 254 -5.25 -4.65 -19.34
C GLU A 254 -5.75 -5.52 -18.17
N THR A 255 -5.27 -5.24 -16.95
CA THR A 255 -5.70 -5.98 -15.75
C THR A 255 -7.16 -5.74 -15.38
N MET A 256 -7.72 -4.58 -15.79
CA MET A 256 -9.07 -4.15 -15.42
C MET A 256 -10.11 -4.35 -16.54
N GLU A 257 -9.77 -5.02 -17.63
CA GLU A 257 -10.70 -5.22 -18.77
C GLU A 257 -12.01 -5.91 -18.36
N ASP A 258 -11.95 -6.81 -17.38
CA ASP A 258 -13.09 -7.59 -16.92
C ASP A 258 -13.80 -6.99 -15.66
N ILE A 259 -13.39 -5.81 -15.19
CA ILE A 259 -13.98 -5.11 -14.04
C ILE A 259 -14.94 -4.03 -14.52
#